data_3a5419a0a3828fc0391a7f3f24ef4379
#
_entry.id   3a5419a0a3828fc0391a7f3f24ef4379
#
_cell.length_a   1.000
_cell.length_b   1.000
_cell.length_c   1.000
_cell.angle_alpha   90.00
_cell.angle_beta   90.00
_cell.angle_gamma   90.00
#
_symmetry.space_group_name_H-M   'P 1'
#
loop_
_entity.id
_entity.type
_entity.pdbx_description
1 polymer ?
#
loop_
_entity_poly.entity_id
_entity_poly.type
_entity_poly.pdbx_seq_one_letter_code
_entity_poly.pdbx_strand_id
1 'polypeptide(L)'
;MNVLVKLILVFGFFGLLIFAVISSNVLQRYSYDIYACKNASLPTIELRFNEIKTGQMAELKQANDVKTLRITKILDDVVSLEADDLSLKLDRNTNRLYQEIYDLLSIFRCEINSFTM
;
A
#
# COMPACT_ATOMS: atom_id res chain seq x y z
N MET A 1 20.75 -48.59 -14.08
CA MET A 1 19.98 -47.44 -14.47
C MET A 1 20.89 -46.50 -15.27
N ASN A 2 20.43 -46.08 -16.43
CA ASN A 2 21.24 -45.28 -17.31
C ASN A 2 21.46 -43.88 -16.77
N VAL A 3 22.64 -43.34 -17.03
CA VAL A 3 23.01 -41.95 -16.71
C VAL A 3 22.04 -40.99 -17.31
N LEU A 4 21.49 -41.33 -18.50
CA LEU A 4 20.51 -40.49 -19.17
C LEU A 4 19.21 -40.31 -18.39
N VAL A 5 18.71 -41.37 -17.73
CA VAL A 5 17.50 -41.31 -16.90
C VAL A 5 17.75 -40.46 -15.65
N LYS A 6 18.93 -40.59 -15.04
CA LYS A 6 19.31 -39.75 -13.91
C LYS A 6 19.38 -38.28 -14.28
N LEU A 7 19.93 -37.97 -15.46
CA LEU A 7 20.01 -36.61 -15.97
C LEU A 7 18.62 -36.00 -16.20
N ILE A 8 17.71 -36.75 -16.79
CA ILE A 8 16.32 -36.33 -17.05
C ILE A 8 15.61 -36.04 -15.72
N LEU A 9 15.77 -36.90 -14.71
CA LEU A 9 15.20 -36.70 -13.39
C LEU A 9 15.74 -35.43 -12.70
N VAL A 10 17.06 -35.20 -12.78
CA VAL A 10 17.69 -34.01 -12.20
C VAL A 10 17.21 -32.74 -12.89
N PHE A 11 17.20 -32.72 -14.21
CA PHE A 11 16.71 -31.58 -14.97
C PHE A 11 15.23 -31.31 -14.74
N GLY A 12 14.41 -32.34 -14.66
CA GLY A 12 13.00 -32.22 -14.32
C GLY A 12 12.76 -31.64 -12.93
N PHE A 13 13.56 -32.07 -11.97
CA PHE A 13 13.48 -31.55 -10.61
C PHE A 13 13.88 -30.07 -10.52
N PHE A 14 14.98 -29.68 -11.17
CA PHE A 14 15.41 -28.28 -11.24
C PHE A 14 14.39 -27.40 -11.96
N GLY A 15 13.81 -27.89 -13.07
CA GLY A 15 12.77 -27.19 -13.77
C GLY A 15 11.53 -26.93 -12.91
N LEU A 16 11.11 -27.88 -12.13
CA LEU A 16 10.01 -27.71 -11.16
C LEU A 16 10.32 -26.70 -10.08
N LEU A 17 11.55 -26.71 -9.54
CA LEU A 17 11.97 -25.72 -8.54
C LEU A 17 11.97 -24.31 -9.10
N ILE A 18 12.52 -24.12 -10.29
CA ILE A 18 12.56 -22.81 -10.95
C ILE A 18 11.13 -22.33 -11.22
N PHE A 19 10.27 -23.19 -11.71
CA PHE A 19 8.86 -22.88 -11.96
C PHE A 19 8.14 -22.50 -10.66
N ALA A 20 8.37 -23.21 -9.57
CA ALA A 20 7.78 -22.89 -8.26
C ALA A 20 8.22 -21.51 -7.77
N VAL A 21 9.50 -21.17 -7.90
CA VAL A 21 10.03 -19.85 -7.53
C VAL A 21 9.43 -18.75 -8.37
N ILE A 22 9.36 -18.92 -9.68
CA ILE A 22 8.76 -17.95 -10.60
C ILE A 22 7.27 -17.77 -10.30
N SER A 23 6.54 -18.86 -10.11
CA SER A 23 5.11 -18.83 -9.75
C SER A 23 4.87 -18.13 -8.41
N SER A 24 5.73 -18.37 -7.44
CA SER A 24 5.69 -17.71 -6.13
C SER A 24 5.88 -16.19 -6.28
N ASN A 25 6.84 -15.75 -7.10
CA ASN A 25 7.07 -14.33 -7.35
C ASN A 25 5.93 -13.68 -8.14
N VAL A 26 5.34 -14.40 -9.09
CA VAL A 26 4.18 -13.93 -9.85
C VAL A 26 2.93 -13.84 -8.97
N LEU A 27 2.79 -14.71 -7.99
CA LEU A 27 1.69 -14.70 -7.02
C LEU A 27 1.83 -13.59 -5.97
N GLN A 28 3.02 -13.06 -5.76
CA GLN A 28 3.20 -11.81 -5.01
C GLN A 28 2.74 -10.63 -5.84
N ARG A 29 1.44 -10.52 -5.98
CA ARG A 29 0.84 -9.43 -6.72
C ARG A 29 1.05 -8.13 -5.96
N TYR A 30 1.40 -7.09 -6.70
CA TYR A 30 1.37 -5.74 -6.16
C TYR A 30 -0.08 -5.35 -5.94
N SER A 31 -0.52 -5.41 -4.70
CA SER A 31 -1.80 -4.83 -4.30
C SER A 31 -1.51 -3.48 -3.67
N TYR A 32 -2.22 -2.47 -4.10
CA TYR A 32 -2.17 -1.16 -3.47
C TYR A 32 -3.58 -0.59 -3.35
N ASP A 33 -3.80 0.14 -2.28
CA ASP A 33 -5.05 0.82 -2.02
C ASP A 33 -4.86 2.32 -2.23
N ILE A 34 -5.73 2.93 -3.00
CA ILE A 34 -5.75 4.38 -3.19
C ILE A 34 -7.02 4.92 -2.55
N TYR A 35 -6.82 5.84 -1.62
CA TYR A 35 -7.91 6.59 -1.00
C TYR A 35 -7.95 7.96 -1.65
N ALA A 36 -8.98 8.22 -2.44
CA ALA A 36 -9.23 9.54 -3.01
C ALA A 36 -10.11 10.33 -2.06
N CYS A 37 -9.55 11.34 -1.43
CA CYS A 37 -10.21 12.11 -0.38
C CYS A 37 -10.53 13.51 -0.86
N LYS A 38 -11.79 13.91 -0.71
CA LYS A 38 -12.30 15.19 -1.20
C LYS A 38 -12.86 16.04 -0.07
N ASN A 39 -12.63 17.35 -0.19
CA ASN A 39 -13.19 18.37 0.67
C ASN A 39 -13.70 19.52 -0.22
N ALA A 40 -14.81 20.16 0.17
CA ALA A 40 -15.41 21.23 -0.62
C ALA A 40 -14.50 22.46 -0.78
N SER A 41 -13.61 22.71 0.18
CA SER A 41 -12.77 23.91 0.23
C SER A 41 -11.31 23.66 -0.12
N LEU A 42 -10.87 22.40 -0.23
CA LEU A 42 -9.47 22.05 -0.39
C LEU A 42 -9.26 21.16 -1.61
N PRO A 43 -8.03 21.12 -2.16
CA PRO A 43 -7.71 20.20 -3.27
C PRO A 43 -7.87 18.74 -2.86
N THR A 44 -8.21 17.89 -3.82
CA THR A 44 -8.34 16.45 -3.61
C THR A 44 -7.01 15.86 -3.19
N ILE A 45 -7.04 15.01 -2.17
CA ILE A 45 -5.89 14.27 -1.67
C ILE A 45 -6.02 12.82 -2.09
N GLU A 46 -4.97 12.27 -2.68
CA GLU A 46 -4.84 10.84 -2.93
C GLU A 46 -3.81 10.25 -2.00
N LEU A 47 -4.22 9.25 -1.22
CA LEU A 47 -3.33 8.47 -0.37
C LEU A 47 -3.13 7.09 -0.99
N ARG A 48 -1.89 6.72 -1.23
CA ARG A 48 -1.52 5.44 -1.80
C ARG A 48 -0.79 4.59 -0.77
N PHE A 49 -1.37 3.43 -0.48
CA PHE A 49 -0.78 2.46 0.44
C PHE A 49 -0.41 1.19 -0.31
N ASN A 50 0.84 0.76 -0.23
CA ASN A 50 1.24 -0.56 -0.71
C ASN A 50 0.89 -1.63 0.32
N GLU A 51 1.13 -1.34 1.58
CA GLU A 51 0.83 -2.21 2.70
C GLU A 51 0.48 -1.36 3.91
N ILE A 52 -0.64 -1.65 4.56
CA ILE A 52 -1.08 -0.89 5.73
C ILE A 52 -0.55 -1.59 6.97
N LYS A 53 0.66 -1.23 7.38
CA LYS A 53 1.33 -1.70 8.60
C LYS A 53 2.11 -0.57 9.25
N THR A 54 2.25 -0.62 10.55
CA THR A 54 3.07 0.34 11.31
C THR A 54 4.53 0.29 10.82
N GLY A 55 5.08 1.47 10.55
CA GLY A 55 6.44 1.62 10.03
C GLY A 55 6.53 1.65 8.50
N GLN A 56 5.49 1.30 7.79
CA GLN A 56 5.44 1.38 6.33
C GLN A 56 5.21 2.81 5.86
N MET A 57 5.64 3.08 4.64
CA MET A 57 5.49 4.39 4.01
C MET A 57 4.25 4.45 3.13
N ALA A 58 3.60 5.58 3.11
CA ALA A 58 2.49 5.88 2.22
C ALA A 58 2.81 7.13 1.41
N GLU A 59 2.24 7.23 0.22
CA GLU A 59 2.39 8.41 -0.62
C GLU A 59 1.13 9.27 -0.56
N LEU A 60 1.31 10.55 -0.32
CA LEU A 60 0.27 11.56 -0.38
C LEU A 60 0.47 12.39 -1.63
N LYS A 61 -0.55 12.44 -2.47
CA LYS A 61 -0.56 13.31 -3.64
C LYS A 61 -1.65 14.35 -3.48
N GLN A 62 -1.26 15.61 -3.45
CA GLN A 62 -2.17 16.75 -3.39
C GLN A 62 -1.74 17.77 -4.43
N ALA A 63 -2.63 18.10 -5.36
CA ALA A 63 -2.31 18.91 -6.54
C ALA A 63 -1.16 18.29 -7.33
N ASN A 64 -0.01 18.96 -7.44
CA ASN A 64 1.18 18.45 -8.11
C ASN A 64 2.27 18.01 -7.13
N ASP A 65 2.00 18.07 -5.84
CA ASP A 65 2.96 17.72 -4.80
C ASP A 65 2.78 16.28 -4.35
N VAL A 66 3.87 15.57 -4.23
CA VAL A 66 3.91 14.20 -3.69
C VAL A 66 4.74 14.22 -2.42
N LYS A 67 4.15 13.76 -1.32
CA LYS A 67 4.83 13.64 -0.03
C LYS A 67 4.82 12.19 0.43
N THR A 68 5.88 11.77 1.08
CA THR A 68 5.95 10.46 1.70
C THR A 68 5.66 10.58 3.19
N LEU A 69 4.71 9.80 3.66
CA LEU A 69 4.29 9.76 5.05
C LEU A 69 4.63 8.40 5.64
N ARG A 70 4.88 8.38 6.94
CA ARG A 70 5.10 7.14 7.67
C ARG A 70 3.86 6.78 8.46
N ILE A 71 3.46 5.51 8.41
CA ILE A 71 2.41 4.98 9.27
C ILE A 71 3.00 4.77 10.66
N THR A 72 2.57 5.60 11.61
CA THR A 72 3.12 5.58 12.99
C THR A 72 2.32 4.69 13.92
N LYS A 73 1.02 4.60 13.70
CA LYS A 73 0.13 3.82 14.57
C LYS A 73 -1.08 3.34 13.79
N ILE A 74 -1.49 2.13 14.05
CA ILE A 74 -2.76 1.57 13.59
C ILE A 74 -3.53 1.11 14.82
N LEU A 75 -4.68 1.73 15.06
CA LEU A 75 -5.56 1.38 16.18
C LEU A 75 -6.96 1.14 15.64
N ASP A 76 -7.45 -0.10 15.78
CA ASP A 76 -8.69 -0.54 15.16
C ASP A 76 -8.63 -0.30 13.64
N ASP A 77 -9.51 0.53 13.09
CA ASP A 77 -9.52 0.89 11.67
C ASP A 77 -8.96 2.30 11.41
N VAL A 78 -8.30 2.89 12.39
CA VAL A 78 -7.72 4.22 12.28
C VAL A 78 -6.22 4.11 12.04
N VAL A 79 -5.77 4.64 10.90
CA VAL A 79 -4.36 4.67 10.51
C VAL A 79 -3.82 6.08 10.75
N SER A 80 -2.80 6.20 11.60
CA SER A 80 -2.12 7.46 11.85
C SER A 80 -0.88 7.58 10.97
N LEU A 81 -0.79 8.68 10.24
CA LEU A 81 0.29 8.97 9.30
C LEU A 81 0.95 10.29 9.70
N GLU A 82 2.27 10.30 9.70
CA GLU A 82 3.04 11.50 10.05
C GLU A 82 4.15 11.77 9.05
N ALA A 83 4.32 13.04 8.73
CA ALA A 83 5.48 13.61 8.08
C ALA A 83 5.93 14.82 8.91
N ASP A 84 7.03 15.47 8.53
CA ASP A 84 7.66 16.52 9.33
C ASP A 84 6.69 17.58 9.86
N ASP A 85 5.79 18.10 9.00
CA ASP A 85 4.85 19.17 9.38
C ASP A 85 3.38 18.75 9.24
N LEU A 86 3.13 17.47 8.98
CA LEU A 86 1.82 16.99 8.60
C LEU A 86 1.43 15.77 9.42
N SER A 87 0.26 15.83 10.02
CA SER A 87 -0.33 14.70 10.73
C SER A 87 -1.69 14.36 10.11
N LEU A 88 -1.86 13.09 9.73
CA LEU A 88 -3.08 12.60 9.14
C LEU A 88 -3.61 11.41 9.93
N LYS A 89 -4.93 11.32 10.03
CA LYS A 89 -5.62 10.15 10.55
C LYS A 89 -6.66 9.70 9.54
N LEU A 90 -6.50 8.48 9.05
CA LEU A 90 -7.45 7.87 8.14
C LEU A 90 -8.34 6.91 8.91
N ASP A 91 -9.63 7.22 9.01
CA ASP A 91 -10.62 6.32 9.57
C ASP A 91 -11.18 5.46 8.44
N ARG A 92 -10.79 4.20 8.41
CA ARG A 92 -11.20 3.24 7.38
C ARG A 92 -12.63 2.75 7.57
N ASN A 93 -13.18 2.92 8.75
CA ASN A 93 -14.52 2.51 9.07
C ASN A 93 -15.56 3.48 8.51
N THR A 94 -15.29 4.78 8.61
CA THR A 94 -16.16 5.84 8.10
C THR A 94 -15.70 6.41 6.77
N ASN A 95 -14.53 5.98 6.27
CA ASN A 95 -13.88 6.51 5.06
C ASN A 95 -13.67 8.02 5.12
N ARG A 96 -13.18 8.50 6.25
CA ARG A 96 -12.86 9.91 6.47
C ARG A 96 -11.39 10.09 6.77
N LEU A 97 -10.82 11.13 6.20
CA LEU A 97 -9.45 11.54 6.45
C LEU A 97 -9.47 12.82 7.27
N TYR A 98 -8.76 12.81 8.38
CA TYR A 98 -8.56 13.99 9.24
C TYR A 98 -7.15 14.49 9.02
N GLN A 99 -7.06 15.74 8.56
CA GLN A 99 -5.78 16.42 8.35
C GLN A 99 -5.62 17.54 9.37
N GLU A 100 -4.53 17.50 10.12
CA GLU A 100 -4.18 18.53 11.08
C GLU A 100 -2.92 19.26 10.62
N ILE A 101 -3.07 20.55 10.31
CA ILE A 101 -1.98 21.44 9.95
C ILE A 101 -2.11 22.68 10.82
N TYR A 102 -1.08 23.02 11.59
CA TYR A 102 -1.03 24.22 12.45
C TYR A 102 -2.29 24.38 13.32
N ASP A 103 -2.67 23.32 14.02
CA ASP A 103 -3.86 23.27 14.88
C ASP A 103 -5.21 23.43 14.14
N LEU A 104 -5.21 23.43 12.81
CA LEU A 104 -6.41 23.44 12.01
C LEU A 104 -6.76 22.01 11.57
N LEU A 105 -7.95 21.56 11.91
CA LEU A 105 -8.45 20.25 11.55
C LEU A 105 -9.30 20.35 10.30
N SER A 106 -8.94 19.62 9.26
CA SER A 106 -9.71 19.49 8.02
C SER A 106 -10.20 18.06 7.86
N ILE A 107 -11.46 17.89 7.45
CA ILE A 107 -12.09 16.58 7.29
C ILE A 107 -12.38 16.37 5.80
N PHE A 108 -11.88 15.24 5.28
CA PHE A 108 -12.09 14.81 3.90
C PHE A 108 -12.94 13.55 3.88
N ARG A 109 -13.78 13.42 2.86
CA ARG A 109 -14.46 12.17 2.56
C ARG A 109 -13.67 11.40 1.52
N CYS A 110 -13.44 10.13 1.81
CA CYS A 110 -12.59 9.28 0.99
C CYS A 110 -13.38 8.22 0.26
N GLU A 111 -12.98 7.96 -0.99
CA GLU A 111 -13.41 6.80 -1.77
C GLU A 111 -12.21 5.86 -1.90
N ILE A 112 -12.48 4.57 -1.76
CA ILE A 112 -11.45 3.53 -1.82
C ILE A 112 -11.43 2.92 -3.21
N ASN A 113 -10.28 2.94 -3.85
CA ASN A 113 -10.01 2.20 -5.07
C ASN A 113 -8.91 1.19 -4.79
N SER A 114 -9.24 -0.08 -4.77
CA SER A 114 -8.28 -1.15 -4.58
C SER A 114 -7.87 -1.72 -5.94
N PHE A 115 -6.57 -1.74 -6.19
CA PHE A 115 -6.02 -2.35 -7.39
C PHE A 115 -5.21 -3.57 -7.00
N THR A 116 -5.57 -4.70 -7.57
CA THR A 116 -4.82 -5.95 -7.43
C THR A 116 -4.35 -6.36 -8.83
N MET A 117 -3.04 -6.39 -8.99
CA MET A 117 -2.46 -6.87 -10.24
C MET A 117 -2.01 -8.32 -10.12
#